data_918c8c774431957bd35ab055bb86c30d
#
_entry.id   918c8c774431957bd35ab055bb86c30d
#
_cell.length_a   1.000
_cell.length_b   1.000
_cell.length_c   1.000
_cell.angle_alpha   90.00
_cell.angle_beta   90.00
_cell.angle_gamma   90.00
#
_symmetry.space_group_name_H-M   'P 1'
#
loop_
_entity.id
_entity.type
_entity.pdbx_description
1 polymer ?
#
loop_
_entity_poly.entity_id
_entity_poly.type
_entity_poly.pdbx_seq_one_letter_code
_entity_poly.pdbx_strand_id
1 'polypeptide(L)'
;VTVAYDLAGQKKAYAKWAAFYDSVYLQLLADSQQKLASAASACGPDILEVGVGTGLVLRYYPPAARVVGVDLSEPMLQKAVAKVVGQRLSQVRGLAAMDACRLGFPDQRFDAVAFPFVITLVPDPEGALDEAARVLRPGGEIVIASKLGADSGAQAAVEAWIAPLVKAIGWSSTFKYSRLQSWANKRGDFTVGKPVNCFPAGFFKLVRLKKAG
;
A
#
# COMPACT_ATOMS: atom_id res chain seq x y z
N VAL A 1 15.91 17.61 14.94
CA VAL A 1 16.96 16.74 14.38
C VAL A 1 16.29 15.98 13.24
N THR A 2 16.52 16.45 12.01
CA THR A 2 16.01 15.84 10.77
C THR A 2 16.77 14.53 10.57
N VAL A 3 16.10 13.41 10.74
CA VAL A 3 16.65 12.09 10.39
C VAL A 3 16.74 12.07 8.86
N ALA A 4 17.95 12.21 8.33
CA ALA A 4 18.21 12.03 6.89
C ALA A 4 17.78 10.61 6.51
N TYR A 5 16.74 10.50 5.68
CA TYR A 5 16.24 9.24 5.17
C TYR A 5 17.25 8.70 4.15
N ASP A 6 17.98 7.64 4.51
CA ASP A 6 18.93 6.98 3.61
C ASP A 6 18.18 6.10 2.59
N LEU A 7 17.75 6.75 1.51
CA LEU A 7 17.12 6.09 0.35
C LEU A 7 18.05 5.03 -0.30
N ALA A 8 19.37 5.22 -0.23
CA ALA A 8 20.33 4.29 -0.81
C ALA A 8 20.48 3.02 0.06
N GLY A 9 20.46 3.16 1.37
CA GLY A 9 20.50 2.06 2.33
C GLY A 9 19.23 1.20 2.26
N GLN A 10 18.06 1.84 2.14
CA GLN A 10 16.79 1.12 1.97
C GLN A 10 16.74 0.33 0.66
N LYS A 11 17.15 0.92 -0.48
CA LYS A 11 17.21 0.21 -1.77
C LYS A 11 18.07 -1.05 -1.71
N LYS A 12 19.24 -0.98 -1.06
CA LYS A 12 20.15 -2.14 -0.88
C LYS A 12 19.59 -3.22 0.05
N ALA A 13 18.95 -2.83 1.15
CA ALA A 13 18.32 -3.77 2.07
C ALA A 13 17.17 -4.53 1.39
N TYR A 14 16.28 -3.82 0.70
CA TYR A 14 15.16 -4.43 -0.01
C TYR A 14 15.59 -5.39 -1.13
N ALA A 15 16.64 -5.07 -1.89
CA ALA A 15 17.13 -5.94 -2.98
C ALA A 15 17.65 -7.30 -2.46
N LYS A 16 18.31 -7.34 -1.30
CA LYS A 16 18.79 -8.59 -0.68
C LYS A 16 17.68 -9.48 -0.14
N TRP A 17 16.61 -8.87 0.39
CA TRP A 17 15.51 -9.58 1.03
C TRP A 17 14.41 -10.04 0.05
N ALA A 18 14.42 -9.55 -1.19
CA ALA A 18 13.35 -9.79 -2.16
C ALA A 18 13.07 -11.28 -2.46
N ALA A 19 14.07 -12.14 -2.41
CA ALA A 19 13.88 -13.60 -2.65
C ALA A 19 13.30 -14.33 -1.42
N PHE A 20 13.71 -13.93 -0.22
CA PHE A 20 13.21 -14.49 1.05
C PHE A 20 11.83 -13.92 1.40
N TYR A 21 11.61 -12.66 1.04
CA TYR A 21 10.38 -11.91 1.24
C TYR A 21 9.17 -12.65 0.64
N ASP A 22 9.27 -13.13 -0.59
CA ASP A 22 8.16 -13.78 -1.30
C ASP A 22 7.69 -15.07 -0.62
N SER A 23 8.57 -15.89 -0.05
CA SER A 23 8.18 -17.19 0.52
C SER A 23 7.47 -17.07 1.87
N VAL A 24 7.94 -16.18 2.74
CA VAL A 24 7.37 -15.99 4.09
C VAL A 24 6.12 -15.13 4.04
N TYR A 25 6.11 -14.10 3.18
CA TYR A 25 5.00 -13.16 3.06
C TYR A 25 3.82 -13.68 2.25
N LEU A 26 4.05 -14.60 1.31
CA LEU A 26 2.99 -15.20 0.49
C LEU A 26 1.84 -15.78 1.33
N GLN A 27 2.15 -16.43 2.45
CA GLN A 27 1.13 -17.04 3.31
C GLN A 27 0.61 -16.09 4.38
N LEU A 28 1.48 -15.28 5.00
CA LEU A 28 1.11 -14.38 6.09
C LEU A 28 0.30 -13.16 5.60
N LEU A 29 0.55 -12.68 4.39
CA LEU A 29 -0.12 -11.50 3.85
C LEU A 29 -1.27 -11.82 2.89
N ALA A 30 -1.48 -13.09 2.54
CA ALA A 30 -2.46 -13.49 1.52
C ALA A 30 -3.88 -12.96 1.80
N ASP A 31 -4.36 -13.05 3.04
CA ASP A 31 -5.67 -12.54 3.44
C ASP A 31 -5.78 -11.02 3.23
N SER A 32 -4.77 -10.27 3.67
CA SER A 32 -4.73 -8.81 3.50
C SER A 32 -4.65 -8.40 2.04
N GLN A 33 -3.85 -9.12 1.24
CA GLN A 33 -3.67 -8.88 -0.19
C GLN A 33 -4.98 -9.14 -0.95
N GLN A 34 -5.65 -10.24 -0.65
CA GLN A 34 -6.92 -10.61 -1.27
C GLN A 34 -8.04 -9.63 -0.91
N LYS A 35 -8.14 -9.23 0.36
CA LYS A 35 -9.10 -8.23 0.82
C LYS A 35 -8.86 -6.87 0.17
N LEU A 36 -7.58 -6.44 0.03
CA LEU A 36 -7.22 -5.19 -0.62
C LEU A 36 -7.62 -5.21 -2.10
N ALA A 37 -7.25 -6.25 -2.85
CA ALA A 37 -7.59 -6.39 -4.25
C ALA A 37 -9.11 -6.43 -4.48
N SER A 38 -9.84 -7.17 -3.63
CA SER A 38 -11.31 -7.24 -3.66
C SER A 38 -11.95 -5.88 -3.39
N ALA A 39 -11.49 -5.16 -2.35
CA ALA A 39 -12.01 -3.83 -2.01
C ALA A 39 -11.75 -2.80 -3.13
N ALA A 40 -10.56 -2.80 -3.71
CA ALA A 40 -10.21 -1.90 -4.82
C ALA A 40 -11.04 -2.23 -6.07
N SER A 41 -11.22 -3.53 -6.39
CA SER A 41 -11.99 -3.97 -7.55
C SER A 41 -13.49 -3.66 -7.44
N ALA A 42 -14.00 -3.54 -6.22
CA ALA A 42 -15.41 -3.15 -6.00
C ALA A 42 -15.70 -1.67 -6.33
N CYS A 43 -14.67 -0.83 -6.47
CA CYS A 43 -14.83 0.59 -6.82
C CYS A 43 -14.96 0.81 -8.33
N GLY A 44 -14.46 -0.11 -9.15
CA GLY A 44 -14.45 -0.04 -10.60
C GLY A 44 -13.23 -0.73 -11.20
N PRO A 45 -13.15 -0.79 -12.54
CA PRO A 45 -12.10 -1.55 -13.22
C PRO A 45 -10.74 -0.85 -13.25
N ASP A 46 -10.66 0.49 -13.25
CA ASP A 46 -9.40 1.24 -13.36
C ASP A 46 -8.72 1.38 -11.99
N ILE A 47 -7.69 0.62 -11.76
CA ILE A 47 -7.02 0.52 -10.45
C ILE A 47 -5.54 0.91 -10.59
N LEU A 48 -5.08 1.79 -9.71
CA LEU A 48 -3.66 2.07 -9.50
C LEU A 48 -3.18 1.35 -8.23
N GLU A 49 -2.15 0.53 -8.35
CA GLU A 49 -1.45 -0.06 -7.20
C GLU A 49 -0.14 0.68 -6.98
N VAL A 50 -0.02 1.37 -5.85
CA VAL A 50 1.17 2.12 -5.44
C VAL A 50 2.02 1.28 -4.50
N GLY A 51 3.32 1.14 -4.83
CA GLY A 51 4.22 0.23 -4.13
C GLY A 51 3.96 -1.23 -4.49
N VAL A 52 3.81 -1.50 -5.78
CA VAL A 52 3.51 -2.84 -6.30
C VAL A 52 4.58 -3.89 -5.94
N GLY A 53 5.80 -3.46 -5.63
CA GLY A 53 6.91 -4.31 -5.24
C GLY A 53 7.19 -5.41 -6.25
N THR A 54 7.21 -6.64 -5.79
CA THR A 54 7.39 -7.83 -6.66
C THR A 54 6.08 -8.34 -7.28
N GLY A 55 4.97 -7.60 -7.16
CA GLY A 55 3.69 -7.92 -7.79
C GLY A 55 2.87 -9.01 -7.10
N LEU A 56 2.99 -9.17 -5.77
CA LEU A 56 2.30 -10.24 -5.03
C LEU A 56 0.77 -10.11 -5.04
N VAL A 57 0.26 -8.87 -5.06
CA VAL A 57 -1.18 -8.60 -5.04
C VAL A 57 -1.81 -8.76 -6.41
N LEU A 58 -1.06 -8.54 -7.48
CA LEU A 58 -1.56 -8.46 -8.86
C LEU A 58 -2.42 -9.68 -9.29
N ARG A 59 -2.10 -10.87 -8.78
CA ARG A 59 -2.84 -12.11 -9.07
C ARG A 59 -4.24 -12.17 -8.47
N TYR A 60 -4.54 -11.33 -7.47
CA TYR A 60 -5.84 -11.33 -6.80
C TYR A 60 -6.86 -10.39 -7.46
N TYR A 61 -6.42 -9.51 -8.36
CA TYR A 61 -7.35 -8.70 -9.12
C TYR A 61 -8.08 -9.56 -10.16
N PRO A 62 -9.40 -9.37 -10.35
CA PRO A 62 -10.17 -10.13 -11.33
C PRO A 62 -9.72 -9.79 -12.75
N PRO A 63 -9.94 -10.71 -13.73
CA PRO A 63 -9.57 -10.50 -15.13
C PRO A 63 -10.20 -9.24 -15.78
N ALA A 64 -11.35 -8.79 -15.29
CA ALA A 64 -12.02 -7.58 -15.76
C ALA A 64 -11.36 -6.27 -15.28
N ALA A 65 -10.45 -6.33 -14.30
CA ALA A 65 -9.73 -5.16 -13.82
C ALA A 65 -8.69 -4.67 -14.85
N ARG A 66 -8.37 -3.39 -14.77
CA ARG A 66 -7.30 -2.72 -15.53
C ARG A 66 -6.33 -2.11 -14.55
N VAL A 67 -5.37 -2.92 -14.12
CA VAL A 67 -4.43 -2.55 -13.06
C VAL A 67 -3.18 -1.93 -13.66
N VAL A 68 -2.79 -0.77 -13.16
CA VAL A 68 -1.46 -0.19 -13.36
C VAL A 68 -0.73 -0.23 -12.01
N GLY A 69 0.49 -0.78 -12.00
CA GLY A 69 1.32 -0.86 -10.80
C GLY A 69 2.49 0.11 -10.88
N VAL A 70 2.79 0.81 -9.78
CA VAL A 70 3.98 1.67 -9.68
C VAL A 70 4.81 1.33 -8.46
N ASP A 71 6.13 1.45 -8.59
CA ASP A 71 7.08 1.28 -7.49
C ASP A 71 8.31 2.15 -7.73
N LEU A 72 9.00 2.55 -6.67
CA LEU A 72 10.25 3.31 -6.79
C LEU A 72 11.44 2.41 -7.15
N SER A 73 11.33 1.10 -6.89
CA SER A 73 12.40 0.12 -7.03
C SER A 73 12.33 -0.62 -8.36
N GLU A 74 13.19 -0.25 -9.31
CA GLU A 74 13.31 -0.97 -10.59
C GLU A 74 13.59 -2.49 -10.42
N PRO A 75 14.47 -2.95 -9.50
CA PRO A 75 14.66 -4.38 -9.27
C PRO A 75 13.41 -5.12 -8.81
N MET A 76 12.51 -4.46 -8.05
CA MET A 76 11.22 -5.03 -7.67
C MET A 76 10.29 -5.11 -8.87
N LEU A 77 10.23 -4.05 -9.68
CA LEU A 77 9.41 -4.02 -10.90
C LEU A 77 9.82 -5.11 -11.89
N GLN A 78 11.12 -5.38 -12.07
CA GLN A 78 11.59 -6.47 -12.92
C GLN A 78 11.01 -7.83 -12.47
N LYS A 79 10.95 -8.08 -11.15
CA LYS A 79 10.33 -9.29 -10.60
C LYS A 79 8.82 -9.32 -10.82
N ALA A 80 8.16 -8.16 -10.67
CA ALA A 80 6.74 -8.02 -10.96
C ALA A 80 6.44 -8.31 -12.43
N VAL A 81 7.23 -7.77 -13.37
CA VAL A 81 7.11 -8.07 -14.81
C VAL A 81 7.25 -9.56 -15.07
N ALA A 82 8.25 -10.21 -14.48
CA ALA A 82 8.45 -11.66 -14.64
C ALA A 82 7.23 -12.46 -14.16
N LYS A 83 6.59 -12.05 -13.03
CA LYS A 83 5.36 -12.68 -12.54
C LYS A 83 4.16 -12.42 -13.46
N VAL A 84 3.99 -11.18 -13.94
CA VAL A 84 2.91 -10.83 -14.86
C VAL A 84 2.97 -11.69 -16.12
N VAL A 85 4.16 -11.83 -16.71
CA VAL A 85 4.37 -12.67 -17.90
C VAL A 85 4.19 -14.15 -17.57
N GLY A 86 4.88 -14.66 -16.53
CA GLY A 86 4.86 -16.07 -16.16
C GLY A 86 3.50 -16.60 -15.75
N GLN A 87 2.68 -15.76 -15.08
CA GLN A 87 1.33 -16.11 -14.63
C GLN A 87 0.24 -15.63 -15.60
N ARG A 88 0.59 -14.99 -16.71
CA ARG A 88 -0.33 -14.46 -17.75
C ARG A 88 -1.41 -13.55 -17.14
N LEU A 89 -1.01 -12.62 -16.26
CA LEU A 89 -1.93 -11.71 -15.57
C LEU A 89 -2.47 -10.63 -16.53
N SER A 90 -3.46 -10.97 -17.32
CA SER A 90 -4.04 -10.11 -18.37
C SER A 90 -4.70 -8.83 -17.84
N GLN A 91 -5.09 -8.79 -16.57
CA GLN A 91 -5.61 -7.60 -15.89
C GLN A 91 -4.56 -6.50 -15.68
N VAL A 92 -3.27 -6.82 -15.72
CA VAL A 92 -2.20 -5.82 -15.55
C VAL A 92 -1.93 -5.12 -16.87
N ARG A 93 -2.15 -3.80 -16.91
CA ARG A 93 -2.00 -2.96 -18.11
C ARG A 93 -0.63 -2.30 -18.22
N GLY A 94 0.09 -2.18 -17.11
CA GLY A 94 1.43 -1.62 -17.11
C GLY A 94 2.06 -1.63 -15.74
N LEU A 95 3.39 -1.59 -15.72
CA LEU A 95 4.21 -1.39 -14.54
C LEU A 95 5.20 -0.26 -14.82
N ALA A 96 5.38 0.68 -13.90
CA ALA A 96 6.26 1.83 -14.11
C ALA A 96 7.02 2.23 -12.84
N ALA A 97 8.23 2.74 -13.03
CA ALA A 97 9.02 3.32 -11.94
C ALA A 97 8.50 4.75 -11.64
N MET A 98 7.91 4.94 -10.46
CA MET A 98 7.38 6.25 -10.02
C MET A 98 7.53 6.42 -8.52
N ASP A 99 7.66 7.68 -8.09
CA ASP A 99 7.52 8.09 -6.71
C ASP A 99 6.02 8.21 -6.36
N ALA A 100 5.62 7.63 -5.22
CA ALA A 100 4.25 7.72 -4.71
C ALA A 100 3.79 9.16 -4.46
N CYS A 101 4.73 10.06 -4.15
CA CYS A 101 4.48 11.49 -3.93
C CYS A 101 4.47 12.31 -5.25
N ARG A 102 4.71 11.67 -6.40
CA ARG A 102 4.75 12.34 -7.71
C ARG A 102 4.33 11.38 -8.81
N LEU A 103 3.03 11.14 -8.91
CA LEU A 103 2.45 10.23 -9.88
C LEU A 103 2.31 10.88 -11.26
N GLY A 104 2.86 10.25 -12.29
CA GLY A 104 2.83 10.72 -13.68
C GLY A 104 1.50 10.44 -14.40
N PHE A 105 0.38 10.49 -13.69
CA PHE A 105 -0.95 10.28 -14.25
C PHE A 105 -1.78 11.57 -14.21
N PRO A 106 -2.74 11.73 -15.14
CA PRO A 106 -3.68 12.85 -15.08
C PRO A 106 -4.63 12.72 -13.88
N ASP A 107 -5.26 13.83 -13.51
CA ASP A 107 -6.29 13.87 -12.47
C ASP A 107 -7.46 12.95 -12.81
N GLN A 108 -8.10 12.39 -11.79
CA GLN A 108 -9.34 11.62 -11.92
C GLN A 108 -9.27 10.46 -12.92
N ARG A 109 -8.15 9.73 -12.93
CA ARG A 109 -7.90 8.64 -13.88
C ARG A 109 -8.37 7.27 -13.38
N PHE A 110 -8.36 7.05 -12.07
CA PHE A 110 -8.59 5.75 -11.46
C PHE A 110 -9.85 5.70 -10.60
N ASP A 111 -10.49 4.53 -10.54
CA ASP A 111 -11.64 4.25 -9.66
C ASP A 111 -11.18 3.89 -8.25
N ALA A 112 -9.98 3.29 -8.14
CA ALA A 112 -9.34 2.99 -6.86
C ALA A 112 -7.82 3.22 -6.93
N VAL A 113 -7.24 3.62 -5.79
CA VAL A 113 -5.79 3.64 -5.55
C VAL A 113 -5.49 2.74 -4.36
N ALA A 114 -4.72 1.68 -4.59
CA ALA A 114 -4.39 0.66 -3.60
C ALA A 114 -2.96 0.85 -3.08
N PHE A 115 -2.77 0.77 -1.76
CA PHE A 115 -1.46 0.82 -1.08
C PHE A 115 -1.22 -0.49 -0.31
N PRO A 116 -0.62 -1.51 -0.93
CA PRO A 116 -0.31 -2.76 -0.25
C PRO A 116 0.97 -2.64 0.57
N PHE A 117 0.86 -2.43 1.88
CA PHE A 117 1.95 -2.40 2.87
C PHE A 117 3.05 -1.34 2.63
N VAL A 118 2.81 -0.35 1.76
CA VAL A 118 3.81 0.64 1.35
C VAL A 118 3.68 1.96 2.09
N ILE A 119 2.48 2.35 2.54
CA ILE A 119 2.23 3.69 3.10
C ILE A 119 3.12 4.02 4.32
N THR A 120 3.52 3.01 5.09
CA THR A 120 4.42 3.14 6.24
C THR A 120 5.90 3.29 5.85
N LEU A 121 6.22 3.08 4.59
CA LEU A 121 7.58 3.14 4.04
C LEU A 121 7.82 4.43 3.23
N VAL A 122 6.75 5.14 2.88
CA VAL A 122 6.84 6.40 2.15
C VAL A 122 7.34 7.50 3.10
N PRO A 123 8.35 8.28 2.71
CA PRO A 123 8.87 9.37 3.54
C PRO A 123 7.84 10.46 3.86
N ASP A 124 7.00 10.80 2.88
CA ASP A 124 5.88 11.74 3.01
C ASP A 124 4.55 11.03 2.68
N PRO A 125 3.94 10.34 3.66
CA PRO A 125 2.69 9.63 3.43
C PRO A 125 1.51 10.53 3.07
N GLU A 126 1.45 11.75 3.61
CA GLU A 126 0.42 12.74 3.27
C GLU A 126 0.56 13.20 1.82
N GLY A 127 1.76 13.48 1.35
CA GLY A 127 2.02 13.79 -0.06
C GLY A 127 1.62 12.65 -1.00
N ALA A 128 1.87 11.39 -0.60
CA ALA A 128 1.41 10.23 -1.37
C ALA A 128 -0.12 10.09 -1.37
N LEU A 129 -0.78 10.38 -0.25
CA LEU A 129 -2.24 10.40 -0.17
C LEU A 129 -2.84 11.55 -1.00
N ASP A 130 -2.18 12.71 -1.06
CA ASP A 130 -2.61 13.84 -1.88
C ASP A 130 -2.51 13.52 -3.38
N GLU A 131 -1.44 12.89 -3.82
CA GLU A 131 -1.28 12.41 -5.19
C GLU A 131 -2.32 11.32 -5.52
N ALA A 132 -2.53 10.36 -4.60
CA ALA A 132 -3.60 9.37 -4.74
C ALA A 132 -4.98 10.03 -4.88
N ALA A 133 -5.28 11.04 -4.06
CA ALA A 133 -6.53 11.79 -4.12
C ALA A 133 -6.68 12.57 -5.44
N ARG A 134 -5.57 13.11 -5.99
CA ARG A 134 -5.58 13.81 -7.27
C ARG A 134 -5.93 12.89 -8.42
N VAL A 135 -5.29 11.72 -8.50
CA VAL A 135 -5.51 10.78 -9.60
C VAL A 135 -6.80 9.95 -9.45
N LEU A 136 -7.44 10.00 -8.27
CA LEU A 136 -8.67 9.27 -7.97
C LEU A 136 -9.88 10.05 -8.46
N ARG A 137 -10.82 9.37 -9.14
CA ARG A 137 -12.11 9.91 -9.55
C ARG A 137 -12.97 10.32 -8.34
N PRO A 138 -13.91 11.28 -8.50
CA PRO A 138 -14.98 11.47 -7.53
C PRO A 138 -15.73 10.17 -7.26
N GLY A 139 -16.08 9.90 -6.01
CA GLY A 139 -16.73 8.64 -5.59
C GLY A 139 -15.83 7.42 -5.50
N GLY A 140 -14.57 7.51 -5.97
CA GLY A 140 -13.58 6.44 -5.87
C GLY A 140 -13.00 6.29 -4.46
N GLU A 141 -12.12 5.30 -4.26
CA GLU A 141 -11.55 5.02 -2.94
C GLU A 141 -10.04 4.81 -2.96
N ILE A 142 -9.38 5.29 -1.90
CA ILE A 142 -8.03 4.87 -1.54
C ILE A 142 -8.17 3.67 -0.59
N VAL A 143 -7.52 2.55 -0.94
CA VAL A 143 -7.58 1.29 -0.17
C VAL A 143 -6.18 0.98 0.36
N ILE A 144 -6.03 0.94 1.68
CA ILE A 144 -4.73 0.75 2.33
C ILE A 144 -4.76 -0.55 3.13
N ALA A 145 -3.83 -1.47 2.84
CA ALA A 145 -3.54 -2.60 3.71
C ALA A 145 -2.17 -2.38 4.34
N SER A 146 -2.10 -2.28 5.66
CA SER A 146 -0.83 -2.06 6.37
C SER A 146 -0.90 -2.44 7.84
N LYS A 147 0.27 -2.48 8.47
CA LYS A 147 0.35 -2.47 9.93
C LYS A 147 0.09 -1.04 10.40
N LEU A 148 -1.11 -0.79 10.90
CA LEU A 148 -1.45 0.49 11.53
C LEU A 148 -1.25 0.36 13.04
N GLY A 149 -0.43 1.23 13.62
CA GLY A 149 -0.21 1.28 15.06
C GLY A 149 -1.51 1.56 15.80
N ALA A 150 -1.69 0.92 16.97
CA ALA A 150 -2.81 1.21 17.83
C ALA A 150 -2.68 2.62 18.44
N ASP A 151 -3.79 3.37 18.44
CA ASP A 151 -3.80 4.73 19.01
C ASP A 151 -3.80 4.72 20.55
N SER A 152 -4.29 3.63 21.19
CA SER A 152 -4.37 3.47 22.65
C SER A 152 -4.67 2.02 23.06
N GLY A 153 -4.53 1.73 24.37
CA GLY A 153 -4.92 0.44 24.96
C GLY A 153 -3.77 -0.55 25.11
N ALA A 154 -4.09 -1.77 25.59
CA ALA A 154 -3.12 -2.83 25.85
C ALA A 154 -2.31 -3.22 24.60
N GLN A 155 -2.91 -3.14 23.40
CA GLN A 155 -2.22 -3.37 22.14
C GLN A 155 -1.10 -2.35 21.88
N ALA A 156 -1.33 -1.06 22.20
CA ALA A 156 -0.30 -0.02 22.05
C ALA A 156 0.89 -0.26 22.99
N ALA A 157 0.64 -0.74 24.21
CA ALA A 157 1.69 -1.08 25.16
C ALA A 157 2.53 -2.28 24.70
N VAL A 158 1.90 -3.33 24.18
CA VAL A 158 2.59 -4.50 23.60
C VAL A 158 3.39 -4.10 22.36
N GLU A 159 2.82 -3.28 21.47
CA GLU A 159 3.53 -2.78 20.29
C GLU A 159 4.74 -1.93 20.65
N ALA A 160 4.63 -1.09 21.68
CA ALA A 160 5.77 -0.29 22.18
C ALA A 160 6.88 -1.19 22.76
N TRP A 161 6.52 -2.28 23.43
CA TRP A 161 7.50 -3.22 24.02
C TRP A 161 8.25 -4.01 22.95
N ILE A 162 7.60 -4.44 21.87
CA ILE A 162 8.24 -5.19 20.77
C ILE A 162 8.84 -4.26 19.68
N ALA A 163 8.58 -2.95 19.74
CA ALA A 163 9.03 -1.99 18.74
C ALA A 163 10.52 -2.05 18.38
N PRO A 164 11.48 -2.24 19.33
CA PRO A 164 12.90 -2.36 19.01
C PRO A 164 13.21 -3.57 18.12
N LEU A 165 12.58 -4.71 18.41
CA LEU A 165 12.74 -5.96 17.62
C LEU A 165 12.18 -5.82 16.22
N VAL A 166 11.00 -5.20 16.10
CA VAL A 166 10.27 -4.99 14.83
C VAL A 166 10.99 -3.98 13.95
N LYS A 167 11.64 -2.96 14.57
CA LYS A 167 12.47 -1.98 13.86
C LYS A 167 13.72 -2.61 13.25
N ALA A 168 14.32 -3.61 13.92
CA ALA A 168 15.49 -4.33 13.41
C ALA A 168 15.22 -5.11 12.12
N ILE A 169 13.96 -5.51 11.86
CA ILE A 169 13.51 -6.17 10.63
C ILE A 169 12.87 -5.20 9.62
N GLY A 170 13.05 -3.88 9.82
CA GLY A 170 12.56 -2.85 8.90
C GLY A 170 11.05 -2.56 8.99
N TRP A 171 10.36 -3.07 10.01
CA TRP A 171 8.93 -2.86 10.21
C TRP A 171 8.68 -1.72 11.19
N SER A 172 8.63 -0.50 10.71
CA SER A 172 8.21 0.65 11.52
C SER A 172 6.69 0.69 11.64
N SER A 173 6.15 0.68 12.86
CA SER A 173 4.72 0.80 13.15
C SER A 173 4.31 2.19 13.61
N THR A 174 4.97 3.22 13.14
CA THR A 174 4.69 4.60 13.57
C THR A 174 3.50 5.25 12.85
N PHE A 175 2.96 4.60 11.80
CA PHE A 175 1.82 5.14 11.07
C PHE A 175 0.51 4.73 11.73
N LYS A 176 -0.16 5.68 12.38
CA LYS A 176 -1.39 5.47 13.13
C LYS A 176 -2.64 5.68 12.27
N TYR A 177 -3.74 5.01 12.62
CA TYR A 177 -5.03 5.22 11.97
C TYR A 177 -5.53 6.67 12.12
N SER A 178 -5.31 7.30 13.29
CA SER A 178 -5.64 8.72 13.53
C SER A 178 -4.97 9.67 12.54
N ARG A 179 -3.81 9.31 11.97
CA ARG A 179 -3.13 10.11 10.95
C ARG A 179 -3.93 10.17 9.64
N LEU A 180 -4.55 9.04 9.23
CA LEU A 180 -5.46 8.99 8.09
C LEU A 180 -6.71 9.85 8.33
N GLN A 181 -7.28 9.78 9.54
CA GLN A 181 -8.42 10.61 9.92
C GLN A 181 -8.08 12.11 9.89
N SER A 182 -6.92 12.48 10.44
CA SER A 182 -6.46 13.88 10.43
C SER A 182 -6.26 14.41 9.01
N TRP A 183 -5.66 13.60 8.12
CA TRP A 183 -5.48 13.95 6.72
C TRP A 183 -6.84 14.13 6.02
N ALA A 184 -7.77 13.19 6.17
CA ALA A 184 -9.09 13.26 5.56
C ALA A 184 -9.91 14.46 6.07
N ASN A 185 -9.86 14.73 7.38
CA ASN A 185 -10.54 15.90 7.98
C ASN A 185 -9.96 17.24 7.45
N LYS A 186 -8.64 17.32 7.28
CA LYS A 186 -7.99 18.51 6.72
C LYS A 186 -8.41 18.75 5.27
N ARG A 187 -8.59 17.70 4.49
CA ARG A 187 -9.04 17.80 3.11
C ARG A 187 -10.52 18.12 2.98
N GLY A 188 -11.37 17.54 3.82
CA GLY A 188 -12.81 17.74 3.82
C GLY A 188 -13.59 17.00 2.73
N ASP A 189 -12.91 16.40 1.76
CA ASP A 189 -13.50 15.65 0.63
C ASP A 189 -13.38 14.12 0.75
N PHE A 190 -12.91 13.62 1.91
CA PHE A 190 -12.77 12.20 2.19
C PHE A 190 -13.44 11.76 3.47
N THR A 191 -14.03 10.56 3.45
CA THR A 191 -14.47 9.83 4.64
C THR A 191 -13.61 8.61 4.89
N VAL A 192 -13.23 8.37 6.15
CA VAL A 192 -12.38 7.24 6.53
C VAL A 192 -13.22 6.14 7.15
N GLY A 193 -13.24 4.97 6.52
CA GLY A 193 -13.91 3.78 7.02
C GLY A 193 -13.21 3.18 8.24
N LYS A 194 -13.95 2.43 9.06
CA LYS A 194 -13.36 1.71 10.20
C LYS A 194 -12.34 0.68 9.73
N PRO A 195 -11.20 0.52 10.44
CA PRO A 195 -10.22 -0.50 10.10
C PRO A 195 -10.81 -1.91 10.18
N VAL A 196 -10.60 -2.72 9.15
CA VAL A 196 -10.96 -4.14 9.13
C VAL A 196 -9.71 -4.96 9.45
N ASN A 197 -9.82 -5.85 10.42
CA ASN A 197 -8.72 -6.71 10.80
C ASN A 197 -8.43 -7.75 9.71
N CYS A 198 -7.16 -7.98 9.46
CA CYS A 198 -6.66 -8.99 8.54
C CYS A 198 -5.84 -10.04 9.31
N PHE A 199 -5.78 -11.26 8.76
CA PHE A 199 -4.93 -12.31 9.32
C PHE A 199 -3.42 -11.95 9.18
N PRO A 200 -2.55 -12.32 10.11
CA PRO A 200 -2.85 -13.04 11.37
C PRO A 200 -3.34 -12.12 12.50
N ALA A 201 -4.36 -12.54 13.22
CA ALA A 201 -4.85 -11.96 14.49
C ALA A 201 -5.07 -10.43 14.50
N GLY A 202 -5.39 -9.81 13.33
CA GLY A 202 -5.58 -8.37 13.22
C GLY A 202 -4.29 -7.54 13.25
N PHE A 203 -3.13 -8.18 13.06
CA PHE A 203 -1.84 -7.50 12.99
C PHE A 203 -1.77 -6.53 11.80
N PHE A 204 -2.38 -6.91 10.68
CA PHE A 204 -2.62 -6.02 9.55
C PHE A 204 -4.06 -5.53 9.55
N LYS A 205 -4.25 -4.33 9.03
CA LYS A 205 -5.56 -3.70 8.91
C LYS A 205 -5.77 -3.20 7.49
N LEU A 206 -7.00 -3.35 7.01
CA LEU A 206 -7.47 -2.74 5.79
C LEU A 206 -8.27 -1.50 6.16
N VAL A 207 -7.96 -0.36 5.54
CA VAL A 207 -8.70 0.89 5.67
C VAL A 207 -9.10 1.38 4.28
N ARG A 208 -10.33 1.86 4.15
CA ARG A 208 -10.87 2.48 2.95
C ARG A 208 -11.14 3.95 3.20
N LEU A 209 -10.65 4.80 2.33
CA LEU A 209 -10.92 6.24 2.36
C LEU A 209 -11.71 6.58 1.09
N LYS A 210 -12.97 6.98 1.26
CA LYS A 210 -13.86 7.28 0.15
C LYS A 210 -13.86 8.76 -0.16
N LYS A 211 -13.60 9.11 -1.43
CA LYS A 211 -13.70 10.47 -1.95
C LYS A 211 -15.18 10.83 -2.17
N ALA A 212 -15.55 12.05 -1.85
CA ALA A 212 -16.88 12.58 -2.20
C ALA A 212 -17.12 12.50 -3.71
N GLY A 213 -18.38 12.27 -4.11
CA GLY A 213 -18.82 12.24 -5.50
C GLY A 213 -19.02 13.63 -6.09
#